data_007f8a43b2749f3810442e03c08c9e50
#
_entry.id   007f8a43b2749f3810442e03c08c9e50
#
_cell.length_a   1.000
_cell.length_b   1.000
_cell.length_c   1.000
_cell.angle_alpha   90.00
_cell.angle_beta   90.00
_cell.angle_gamma   90.00
#
_symmetry.space_group_name_H-M   'P 1'
#
loop_
_entity.id
_entity.type
_entity.pdbx_description
1 polymer ?
#
loop_
_entity_poly.entity_id
_entity_poly.type
_entity_poly.pdbx_seq_one_letter_code
_entity_poly.pdbx_strand_id
1 'polypeptide(L)'
;MTTIPVPLGFYIDSADAAVHEKWLPTGIFRGVTTNPTLLRDAAVRLADVPTLYARSREFGASEFFVQTWGAGAEELYAHAQRIRDMAPEAIIKVPTTAPGAQAASRLRAAGVPVLMTAVYSAGQALVAAALGAEYVAPYFNRMFLAGRDAAAEISHMTSAIAQDGSGPLVVAASIKSAQHVVALAGLGVRRFTISPEVIAELFTDDLAAGAVEAFEAHMADVL
;
A
#
# COMPACT_ATOMS: atom_id res chain seq x y z
N MET A 1 12.05 -21.35 -16.65
CA MET A 1 11.29 -21.40 -15.38
C MET A 1 10.05 -20.56 -15.56
N THR A 2 8.89 -21.17 -15.45
CA THR A 2 7.63 -20.42 -15.51
C THR A 2 7.51 -19.62 -14.20
N THR A 3 7.71 -18.32 -14.25
CA THR A 3 7.50 -17.46 -13.08
C THR A 3 6.03 -17.51 -12.69
N ILE A 4 5.72 -17.92 -11.47
CA ILE A 4 4.36 -17.84 -10.94
C ILE A 4 4.03 -16.34 -10.80
N PRO A 5 2.99 -15.84 -11.47
CA PRO A 5 2.65 -14.42 -11.36
C PRO A 5 2.40 -14.03 -9.90
N VAL A 6 2.92 -12.88 -9.47
CA VAL A 6 2.61 -12.32 -8.15
C VAL A 6 1.09 -12.17 -8.05
N PRO A 7 0.42 -12.80 -7.09
CA PRO A 7 -1.03 -12.69 -6.95
C PRO A 7 -1.42 -11.24 -6.66
N LEU A 8 -2.61 -10.84 -7.11
CA LEU A 8 -3.18 -9.54 -6.79
C LEU A 8 -3.34 -9.41 -5.28
N GLY A 9 -3.09 -8.23 -4.71
CA GLY A 9 -3.21 -8.00 -3.28
C GLY A 9 -3.52 -6.55 -2.94
N PHE A 10 -4.32 -6.39 -1.88
CA PHE A 10 -4.74 -5.11 -1.38
C PHE A 10 -4.11 -4.80 -0.03
N TYR A 11 -3.99 -3.51 0.26
CA TYR A 11 -3.66 -2.95 1.57
C TYR A 11 -4.71 -1.93 1.96
N ILE A 12 -5.00 -1.84 3.24
CA ILE A 12 -5.88 -0.81 3.80
C ILE A 12 -5.06 0.46 4.03
N ASP A 13 -5.39 1.55 3.33
CA ASP A 13 -4.72 2.86 3.51
C ASP A 13 -5.43 3.65 4.61
N SER A 14 -5.19 3.27 5.86
CA SER A 14 -5.81 3.86 7.04
C SER A 14 -4.97 3.61 8.29
N ALA A 15 -5.03 4.52 9.25
CA ALA A 15 -4.51 4.33 10.61
C ALA A 15 -5.64 4.11 11.65
N ASP A 16 -6.88 4.00 11.22
CA ASP A 16 -8.03 3.73 12.08
C ASP A 16 -8.12 2.23 12.38
N ALA A 17 -7.97 1.86 13.66
CA ALA A 17 -8.04 0.48 14.11
C ALA A 17 -9.39 -0.20 13.86
N ALA A 18 -10.49 0.56 13.88
CA ALA A 18 -11.82 0.02 13.59
C ALA A 18 -11.96 -0.37 12.12
N VAL A 19 -11.29 0.36 11.21
CA VAL A 19 -11.21 0.00 9.79
C VAL A 19 -10.43 -1.30 9.60
N HIS A 20 -9.33 -1.49 10.34
CA HIS A 20 -8.54 -2.73 10.28
C HIS A 20 -9.37 -3.92 10.79
N GLU A 21 -10.04 -3.77 11.92
CA GLU A 21 -10.92 -4.79 12.51
C GLU A 21 -12.04 -5.21 11.55
N LYS A 22 -12.64 -4.25 10.86
CA LYS A 22 -13.72 -4.51 9.91
C LYS A 22 -13.25 -5.26 8.67
N TRP A 23 -12.10 -4.87 8.09
CA TRP A 23 -11.77 -5.28 6.73
C TRP A 23 -10.68 -6.36 6.63
N LEU A 24 -9.71 -6.42 7.55
CA LEU A 24 -8.67 -7.45 7.51
C LEU A 24 -9.24 -8.89 7.56
N PRO A 25 -10.27 -9.18 8.38
CA PRO A 25 -10.83 -10.53 8.44
C PRO A 25 -11.51 -11.01 7.15
N THR A 26 -11.76 -10.13 6.17
CA THR A 26 -12.26 -10.55 4.85
C THR A 26 -11.26 -11.42 4.06
N GLY A 27 -9.99 -11.40 4.45
CA GLY A 27 -8.92 -12.22 3.86
C GLY A 27 -8.36 -11.71 2.53
N ILE A 28 -8.88 -10.61 1.96
CA ILE A 28 -8.36 -10.05 0.69
C ILE A 28 -7.21 -9.07 0.90
N PHE A 29 -7.05 -8.56 2.13
CA PHE A 29 -6.01 -7.59 2.47
C PHE A 29 -4.77 -8.28 3.02
N ARG A 30 -3.62 -7.96 2.45
CA ARG A 30 -2.32 -8.42 2.94
C ARG A 30 -1.86 -7.66 4.18
N GLY A 31 -2.38 -6.45 4.38
CA GLY A 31 -1.95 -5.61 5.49
C GLY A 31 -2.42 -4.17 5.36
N VAL A 32 -1.68 -3.30 6.01
CA VAL A 32 -2.05 -1.91 6.25
C VAL A 32 -0.93 -0.98 5.84
N THR A 33 -1.27 0.11 5.16
CA THR A 33 -0.35 1.21 4.92
C THR A 33 -0.75 2.45 5.72
N THR A 34 0.23 3.10 6.32
CA THR A 34 0.04 4.37 7.00
C THR A 34 0.97 5.45 6.41
N ASN A 35 0.72 6.68 6.79
CA ASN A 35 1.58 7.82 6.53
C ASN A 35 1.28 8.91 7.58
N PRO A 36 2.09 9.98 7.71
CA PRO A 36 1.87 11.01 8.72
C PRO A 36 0.49 11.67 8.70
N THR A 37 -0.09 11.83 7.50
CA THR A 37 -1.44 12.40 7.35
C THR A 37 -2.50 11.44 7.94
N LEU A 38 -2.45 10.16 7.59
CA LEU A 38 -3.40 9.16 8.10
C LEU A 38 -3.29 8.97 9.62
N LEU A 39 -2.06 8.98 10.16
CA LEU A 39 -1.85 8.93 11.62
C LEU A 39 -2.50 10.15 12.31
N ARG A 40 -2.26 11.35 11.78
CA ARG A 40 -2.85 12.59 12.30
C ARG A 40 -4.38 12.54 12.23
N ASP A 41 -4.93 12.16 11.09
CA ASP A 41 -6.38 12.18 10.85
C ASP A 41 -7.12 11.14 11.71
N ALA A 42 -6.47 10.03 12.03
CA ALA A 42 -6.95 9.01 12.99
C ALA A 42 -6.60 9.33 14.46
N ALA A 43 -5.99 10.48 14.75
CA ALA A 43 -5.51 10.89 16.08
C ALA A 43 -4.53 9.86 16.72
N VAL A 44 -3.80 9.10 15.90
CA VAL A 44 -2.78 8.13 16.33
C VAL A 44 -1.44 8.84 16.47
N ARG A 45 -0.91 8.88 17.67
CA ARG A 45 0.43 9.41 17.95
C ARG A 45 1.49 8.35 17.69
N LEU A 46 2.73 8.77 17.55
CA LEU A 46 3.85 7.84 17.38
C LEU A 46 3.94 6.78 18.49
N ALA A 47 3.62 7.15 19.73
CA ALA A 47 3.59 6.23 20.87
C ALA A 47 2.49 5.16 20.77
N ASP A 48 1.48 5.36 19.95
CA ASP A 48 0.36 4.44 19.76
C ASP A 48 0.62 3.44 18.62
N VAL A 49 1.69 3.65 17.82
CA VAL A 49 2.07 2.76 16.70
C VAL A 49 2.26 1.29 17.10
N PRO A 50 2.90 0.97 18.26
CA PRO A 50 3.01 -0.43 18.71
C PRO A 50 1.66 -1.12 18.87
N THR A 51 0.68 -0.40 19.46
CA THR A 51 -0.68 -0.93 19.65
C THR A 51 -1.40 -1.12 18.32
N LEU A 52 -1.29 -0.14 17.41
CA LEU A 52 -1.88 -0.23 16.08
C LEU A 52 -1.27 -1.41 15.28
N TYR A 53 0.05 -1.57 15.35
CA TYR A 53 0.76 -2.67 14.73
C TYR A 53 0.29 -4.04 15.27
N ALA A 54 0.28 -4.20 16.60
CA ALA A 54 -0.12 -5.45 17.23
C ALA A 54 -1.56 -5.85 16.86
N ARG A 55 -2.51 -4.89 16.93
CA ARG A 55 -3.91 -5.12 16.55
C ARG A 55 -4.06 -5.47 15.07
N SER A 56 -3.34 -4.78 14.19
CA SER A 56 -3.39 -5.11 12.75
C SER A 56 -2.90 -6.54 12.49
N ARG A 57 -1.85 -6.99 13.20
CA ARG A 57 -1.36 -8.37 13.13
C ARG A 57 -2.38 -9.37 13.65
N GLU A 58 -3.05 -9.07 14.75
CA GLU A 58 -4.11 -9.90 15.35
C GLU A 58 -5.27 -10.11 14.36
N PHE A 59 -5.66 -9.08 13.62
CA PHE A 59 -6.69 -9.16 12.59
C PHE A 59 -6.22 -9.78 11.26
N GLY A 60 -4.97 -10.24 11.17
CA GLY A 60 -4.47 -11.00 10.03
C GLY A 60 -3.58 -10.22 9.04
N ALA A 61 -3.18 -8.99 9.36
CA ALA A 61 -2.21 -8.27 8.52
C ALA A 61 -0.86 -8.99 8.52
N SER A 62 -0.38 -9.40 7.35
CA SER A 62 0.97 -9.94 7.18
C SER A 62 2.02 -8.86 6.93
N GLU A 63 1.61 -7.67 6.51
CA GLU A 63 2.48 -6.54 6.17
C GLU A 63 1.95 -5.26 6.81
N PHE A 64 2.83 -4.44 7.38
CA PHE A 64 2.48 -3.17 8.02
C PHE A 64 3.48 -2.10 7.61
N PHE A 65 3.00 -1.01 7.01
CA PHE A 65 3.83 0.03 6.42
C PHE A 65 3.73 1.32 7.23
N VAL A 66 4.89 1.84 7.64
CA VAL A 66 4.98 3.12 8.37
C VAL A 66 5.99 4.02 7.68
N GLN A 67 5.63 5.28 7.50
CA GLN A 67 6.50 6.25 6.85
C GLN A 67 7.44 6.90 7.85
N THR A 68 8.74 6.90 7.54
CA THR A 68 9.73 7.71 8.25
C THR A 68 9.63 9.20 7.84
N TRP A 69 10.20 10.07 8.65
CA TRP A 69 10.17 11.52 8.46
C TRP A 69 11.53 12.14 8.79
N GLY A 70 11.79 13.36 8.32
CA GLY A 70 13.03 14.11 8.55
C GLY A 70 13.44 14.89 7.31
N ALA A 71 14.25 15.92 7.51
CA ALA A 71 14.76 16.78 6.45
C ALA A 71 15.99 16.18 5.75
N GLY A 72 16.79 15.41 6.46
CA GLY A 72 18.04 14.81 5.99
C GLY A 72 18.08 13.29 6.09
N ALA A 73 19.10 12.67 5.47
CA ALA A 73 19.27 11.22 5.46
C ALA A 73 19.45 10.63 6.87
N GLU A 74 20.19 11.34 7.75
CA GLU A 74 20.41 10.89 9.13
C GLU A 74 19.11 10.84 9.93
N GLU A 75 18.28 11.88 9.84
CA GLU A 75 16.99 11.91 10.53
C GLU A 75 16.04 10.83 10.00
N LEU A 76 15.93 10.70 8.67
CA LEU A 76 15.13 9.66 8.03
C LEU A 76 15.54 8.26 8.50
N TYR A 77 16.84 8.00 8.56
CA TYR A 77 17.36 6.71 9.03
C TYR A 77 17.09 6.49 10.52
N ALA A 78 17.39 7.48 11.37
CA ALA A 78 17.18 7.39 12.82
C ALA A 78 15.70 7.16 13.18
N HIS A 79 14.80 7.91 12.52
CA HIS A 79 13.36 7.72 12.75
C HIS A 79 12.85 6.39 12.21
N ALA A 80 13.39 5.87 11.12
CA ALA A 80 13.10 4.53 10.63
C ALA A 80 13.48 3.46 11.65
N GLN A 81 14.66 3.57 12.27
CA GLN A 81 15.08 2.66 13.34
C GLN A 81 14.13 2.74 14.53
N ARG A 82 13.75 3.95 14.96
CA ARG A 82 12.75 4.13 16.02
C ARG A 82 11.42 3.46 15.70
N ILE A 83 10.95 3.52 14.44
CA ILE A 83 9.76 2.80 14.01
C ILE A 83 9.97 1.29 14.15
N ARG A 84 11.12 0.77 13.74
CA ARG A 84 11.45 -0.65 13.84
C ARG A 84 11.53 -1.14 15.29
N ASP A 85 11.97 -0.32 16.21
CA ASP A 85 11.94 -0.64 17.65
C ASP A 85 10.51 -0.81 18.17
N MET A 86 9.56 -0.05 17.62
CA MET A 86 8.13 -0.07 17.98
C MET A 86 7.31 -1.12 17.22
N ALA A 87 7.68 -1.41 15.99
CA ALA A 87 7.03 -2.35 15.09
C ALA A 87 8.09 -3.14 14.31
N PRO A 88 8.63 -4.23 14.89
CA PRO A 88 9.86 -4.90 14.42
C PRO A 88 9.83 -5.41 12.98
N GLU A 89 8.67 -5.75 12.45
CA GLU A 89 8.49 -6.23 11.07
C GLU A 89 7.92 -5.16 10.13
N ALA A 90 7.81 -3.89 10.57
CA ALA A 90 7.29 -2.83 9.72
C ALA A 90 8.15 -2.62 8.48
N ILE A 91 7.50 -2.45 7.35
CA ILE A 91 8.10 -2.01 6.10
C ILE A 91 8.18 -0.48 6.14
N ILE A 92 9.38 0.05 5.99
CA ILE A 92 9.60 1.49 6.14
C ILE A 92 9.31 2.20 4.82
N LYS A 93 8.35 3.13 4.85
CA LYS A 93 8.09 4.03 3.71
C LYS A 93 9.07 5.20 3.77
N VAL A 94 9.82 5.38 2.70
CA VAL A 94 10.85 6.44 2.58
C VAL A 94 10.53 7.33 1.38
N PRO A 95 10.47 8.67 1.53
CA PRO A 95 10.24 9.58 0.41
C PRO A 95 11.31 9.45 -0.67
N THR A 96 10.91 9.48 -1.95
CA THR A 96 11.82 9.36 -3.10
C THR A 96 12.50 10.70 -3.38
N THR A 97 13.46 11.03 -2.53
CA THR A 97 14.34 12.21 -2.60
C THR A 97 15.80 11.76 -2.49
N ALA A 98 16.77 12.62 -2.78
CA ALA A 98 18.18 12.27 -2.61
C ALA A 98 18.54 11.89 -1.15
N PRO A 99 18.12 12.64 -0.10
CA PRO A 99 18.28 12.19 1.29
C PRO A 99 17.53 10.88 1.59
N GLY A 100 16.33 10.71 1.02
CA GLY A 100 15.55 9.48 1.16
C GLY A 100 16.26 8.27 0.55
N ALA A 101 16.86 8.43 -0.62
CA ALA A 101 17.64 7.38 -1.27
C ALA A 101 18.85 6.94 -0.42
N GLN A 102 19.55 7.90 0.21
CA GLN A 102 20.65 7.61 1.12
C GLN A 102 20.18 6.84 2.36
N ALA A 103 19.07 7.27 2.97
CA ALA A 103 18.48 6.57 4.10
C ALA A 103 18.00 5.15 3.72
N ALA A 104 17.32 5.02 2.58
CA ALA A 104 16.85 3.73 2.06
C ALA A 104 18.01 2.76 1.79
N SER A 105 19.10 3.22 1.20
CA SER A 105 20.31 2.41 0.98
C SER A 105 20.85 1.83 2.29
N ARG A 106 20.93 2.64 3.35
CA ARG A 106 21.37 2.18 4.68
C ARG A 106 20.40 1.20 5.32
N LEU A 107 19.09 1.46 5.21
CA LEU A 107 18.06 0.54 5.69
C LEU A 107 18.13 -0.80 4.98
N ARG A 108 18.29 -0.80 3.66
CA ARG A 108 18.46 -2.03 2.88
C ARG A 108 19.73 -2.81 3.29
N ALA A 109 20.84 -2.12 3.47
CA ALA A 109 22.09 -2.73 3.96
C ALA A 109 21.93 -3.35 5.36
N ALA A 110 21.03 -2.82 6.18
CA ALA A 110 20.66 -3.35 7.50
C ALA A 110 19.55 -4.43 7.43
N GLY A 111 19.12 -4.87 6.24
CA GLY A 111 18.09 -5.89 6.06
C GLY A 111 16.66 -5.40 6.35
N VAL A 112 16.44 -4.08 6.42
CA VAL A 112 15.12 -3.50 6.66
C VAL A 112 14.38 -3.38 5.33
N PRO A 113 13.15 -3.92 5.21
CA PRO A 113 12.36 -3.77 4.00
C PRO A 113 11.89 -2.33 3.80
N VAL A 114 12.01 -1.85 2.54
CA VAL A 114 11.73 -0.46 2.18
C VAL A 114 10.67 -0.36 1.08
N LEU A 115 9.76 0.58 1.24
CA LEU A 115 8.87 1.09 0.20
C LEU A 115 9.26 2.52 -0.14
N MET A 116 9.68 2.78 -1.39
CA MET A 116 9.91 4.16 -1.86
C MET A 116 8.57 4.83 -2.16
N THR A 117 8.24 5.91 -1.42
CA THR A 117 6.95 6.61 -1.50
C THR A 117 7.09 8.01 -2.09
N ALA A 118 5.96 8.69 -2.31
CA ALA A 118 5.88 9.98 -2.99
C ALA A 118 6.49 9.93 -4.41
N VAL A 119 6.09 8.88 -5.15
CA VAL A 119 6.55 8.64 -6.52
C VAL A 119 5.56 9.23 -7.50
N TYR A 120 6.06 9.96 -8.49
CA TYR A 120 5.27 10.65 -9.49
C TYR A 120 5.79 10.47 -10.92
N SER A 121 6.81 9.63 -11.13
CA SER A 121 7.36 9.33 -12.46
C SER A 121 8.01 7.96 -12.51
N ALA A 122 8.07 7.37 -13.71
CA ALA A 122 8.75 6.10 -13.94
C ALA A 122 10.26 6.17 -13.61
N GLY A 123 10.89 7.33 -13.83
CA GLY A 123 12.28 7.53 -13.43
C GLY A 123 12.53 7.36 -11.93
N GLN A 124 11.59 7.81 -11.07
CA GLN A 124 11.67 7.58 -9.62
C GLN A 124 11.49 6.09 -9.26
N ALA A 125 10.69 5.35 -10.01
CA ALA A 125 10.55 3.93 -9.81
C ALA A 125 11.84 3.15 -10.16
N LEU A 126 12.61 3.60 -11.16
CA LEU A 126 13.94 3.05 -11.45
C LEU A 126 14.93 3.31 -10.30
N VAL A 127 14.81 4.46 -9.60
CA VAL A 127 15.60 4.71 -8.39
C VAL A 127 15.28 3.68 -7.31
N ALA A 128 13.99 3.36 -7.08
CA ALA A 128 13.60 2.32 -6.14
C ALA A 128 14.18 0.94 -6.51
N ALA A 129 14.16 0.60 -7.81
CA ALA A 129 14.76 -0.64 -8.30
C ALA A 129 16.27 -0.70 -8.08
N ALA A 130 16.98 0.39 -8.39
CA ALA A 130 18.43 0.47 -8.20
C ALA A 130 18.85 0.39 -6.72
N LEU A 131 17.98 0.82 -5.80
CA LEU A 131 18.19 0.72 -4.35
C LEU A 131 17.88 -0.70 -3.81
N GLY A 132 17.32 -1.60 -4.61
CA GLY A 132 16.82 -2.89 -4.15
C GLY A 132 15.66 -2.79 -3.17
N ALA A 133 14.83 -1.74 -3.29
CA ALA A 133 13.62 -1.62 -2.49
C ALA A 133 12.63 -2.76 -2.83
N GLU A 134 11.84 -3.21 -1.85
CA GLU A 134 10.82 -4.23 -2.09
C GLU A 134 9.58 -3.67 -2.77
N TYR A 135 9.30 -2.38 -2.56
CA TYR A 135 8.09 -1.74 -3.06
C TYR A 135 8.37 -0.32 -3.55
N VAL A 136 7.54 0.12 -4.49
CA VAL A 136 7.46 1.52 -4.95
C VAL A 136 6.01 1.96 -4.99
N ALA A 137 5.68 3.12 -4.39
CA ALA A 137 4.31 3.61 -4.28
C ALA A 137 4.08 4.87 -5.10
N PRO A 138 3.63 4.74 -6.36
CA PRO A 138 3.21 5.88 -7.17
C PRO A 138 1.83 6.41 -6.71
N TYR A 139 1.69 7.74 -6.72
CA TYR A 139 0.48 8.44 -6.30
C TYR A 139 -0.40 8.79 -7.51
N PHE A 140 -1.24 7.83 -7.94
CA PHE A 140 -1.99 7.89 -9.19
C PHE A 140 -2.85 9.15 -9.31
N ASN A 141 -3.79 9.37 -8.40
CA ASN A 141 -4.69 10.52 -8.49
C ASN A 141 -3.96 11.86 -8.33
N ARG A 142 -2.88 11.93 -7.54
CA ARG A 142 -2.09 13.16 -7.41
C ARG A 142 -1.34 13.49 -8.69
N MET A 143 -0.85 12.50 -9.44
CA MET A 143 -0.28 12.71 -10.78
C MET A 143 -1.32 13.28 -11.73
N PHE A 144 -2.51 12.68 -11.75
CA PHE A 144 -3.62 13.15 -12.58
C PHE A 144 -4.00 14.60 -12.26
N LEU A 145 -4.18 14.94 -10.99
CA LEU A 145 -4.49 16.32 -10.56
C LEU A 145 -3.37 17.33 -10.87
N ALA A 146 -2.13 16.88 -10.96
CA ALA A 146 -1.00 17.68 -11.37
C ALA A 146 -0.84 17.78 -12.90
N GLY A 147 -1.81 17.28 -13.68
CA GLY A 147 -1.80 17.34 -15.14
C GLY A 147 -0.81 16.38 -15.82
N ARG A 148 -0.30 15.37 -15.12
CA ARG A 148 0.55 14.34 -15.70
C ARG A 148 -0.31 13.23 -16.32
N ASP A 149 0.21 12.58 -17.34
CA ASP A 149 -0.37 11.32 -17.83
C ASP A 149 -0.05 10.19 -16.84
N ALA A 150 -0.89 10.08 -15.81
CA ALA A 150 -0.70 9.11 -14.74
C ALA A 150 -0.77 7.66 -15.24
N ALA A 151 -1.58 7.38 -16.26
CA ALA A 151 -1.70 6.03 -16.82
C ALA A 151 -0.43 5.65 -17.59
N ALA A 152 0.13 6.55 -18.39
CA ALA A 152 1.41 6.32 -19.07
C ALA A 152 2.55 6.13 -18.09
N GLU A 153 2.64 6.95 -17.02
CA GLU A 153 3.67 6.79 -15.99
C GLU A 153 3.58 5.42 -15.30
N ILE A 154 2.37 4.96 -14.92
CA ILE A 154 2.19 3.64 -14.33
C ILE A 154 2.54 2.53 -15.32
N SER A 155 2.13 2.64 -16.58
CA SER A 155 2.46 1.67 -17.63
C SER A 155 3.97 1.56 -17.82
N HIS A 156 4.69 2.69 -17.83
CA HIS A 156 6.15 2.70 -17.91
C HIS A 156 6.79 2.05 -16.67
N MET A 157 6.26 2.31 -15.46
CA MET A 157 6.75 1.66 -14.23
C MET A 157 6.61 0.15 -14.29
N THR A 158 5.41 -0.36 -14.61
CA THR A 158 5.13 -1.80 -14.64
C THR A 158 5.86 -2.53 -15.77
N SER A 159 6.19 -1.82 -16.87
CA SER A 159 6.97 -2.37 -17.97
C SER A 159 8.48 -2.36 -17.71
N ALA A 160 8.98 -1.31 -17.04
CA ALA A 160 10.41 -1.14 -16.77
C ALA A 160 10.90 -1.95 -15.56
N ILE A 161 10.00 -2.31 -14.65
CA ILE A 161 10.30 -3.06 -13.43
C ILE A 161 9.51 -4.37 -13.48
N ALA A 162 10.21 -5.49 -13.39
CA ALA A 162 9.57 -6.80 -13.34
C ALA A 162 8.59 -6.90 -12.17
N GLN A 163 7.36 -7.33 -12.45
CA GLN A 163 6.30 -7.51 -11.45
C GLN A 163 6.19 -8.98 -10.99
N ASP A 164 7.29 -9.72 -11.05
CA ASP A 164 7.42 -11.13 -10.66
C ASP A 164 8.04 -11.32 -9.27
N GLY A 165 8.37 -10.22 -8.58
CA GLY A 165 9.02 -10.21 -7.28
C GLY A 165 10.55 -10.22 -7.33
N SER A 166 11.16 -10.17 -8.52
CA SER A 166 12.63 -10.00 -8.67
C SER A 166 13.08 -8.55 -8.51
N GLY A 167 12.14 -7.59 -8.55
CA GLY A 167 12.33 -6.16 -8.33
C GLY A 167 11.25 -5.58 -7.42
N PRO A 168 11.21 -4.26 -7.22
CA PRO A 168 10.19 -3.63 -6.39
C PRO A 168 8.80 -3.82 -7.01
N LEU A 169 7.85 -4.26 -6.19
CA LEU A 169 6.45 -4.31 -6.59
C LEU A 169 5.84 -2.91 -6.58
N VAL A 170 5.12 -2.58 -7.65
CA VAL A 170 4.35 -1.34 -7.71
C VAL A 170 3.12 -1.46 -6.82
N VAL A 171 3.07 -0.66 -5.75
CA VAL A 171 1.91 -0.51 -4.86
C VAL A 171 1.21 0.79 -5.23
N ALA A 172 0.23 0.73 -6.12
CA ALA A 172 -0.50 1.93 -6.51
C ALA A 172 -1.21 2.55 -5.31
N ALA A 173 -1.01 3.84 -5.11
CA ALA A 173 -1.55 4.62 -4.00
C ALA A 173 -2.30 5.87 -4.51
N SER A 174 -2.97 6.57 -3.60
CA SER A 174 -3.79 7.73 -3.97
C SER A 174 -4.87 7.35 -4.99
N ILE A 175 -5.53 6.22 -4.77
CA ILE A 175 -6.65 5.70 -5.56
C ILE A 175 -7.94 6.31 -5.02
N LYS A 176 -8.90 6.68 -5.88
CA LYS A 176 -10.12 7.40 -5.50
C LYS A 176 -11.42 6.71 -5.93
N SER A 177 -11.33 5.56 -6.62
CA SER A 177 -12.51 4.77 -6.97
C SER A 177 -12.14 3.31 -7.28
N ALA A 178 -13.12 2.42 -7.24
CA ALA A 178 -12.99 1.04 -7.71
C ALA A 178 -12.59 0.98 -9.19
N GLN A 179 -13.07 1.90 -10.01
CA GLN A 179 -12.70 1.97 -11.43
C GLN A 179 -11.21 2.27 -11.63
N HIS A 180 -10.60 3.11 -10.78
CA HIS A 180 -9.14 3.32 -10.81
C HIS A 180 -8.39 2.01 -10.51
N VAL A 181 -8.87 1.19 -9.56
CA VAL A 181 -8.26 -0.12 -9.27
C VAL A 181 -8.26 -1.01 -10.50
N VAL A 182 -9.42 -1.13 -11.17
CA VAL A 182 -9.58 -1.95 -12.39
C VAL A 182 -8.67 -1.45 -13.52
N ALA A 183 -8.66 -0.14 -13.77
CA ALA A 183 -7.81 0.45 -14.80
C ALA A 183 -6.32 0.18 -14.55
N LEU A 184 -5.86 0.37 -13.31
CA LEU A 184 -4.47 0.14 -12.90
C LEU A 184 -4.08 -1.34 -12.95
N ALA A 185 -5.00 -2.25 -12.59
CA ALA A 185 -4.79 -3.69 -12.75
C ALA A 185 -4.58 -4.08 -14.22
N GLY A 186 -5.32 -3.45 -15.15
CA GLY A 186 -5.14 -3.58 -16.60
C GLY A 186 -3.76 -3.10 -17.08
N LEU A 187 -3.13 -2.17 -16.39
CA LEU A 187 -1.77 -1.70 -16.65
C LEU A 187 -0.68 -2.56 -15.97
N GLY A 188 -1.04 -3.72 -15.41
CA GLY A 188 -0.09 -4.66 -14.82
C GLY A 188 0.22 -4.43 -13.34
N VAL A 189 -0.44 -3.48 -12.67
CA VAL A 189 -0.29 -3.29 -11.22
C VAL A 189 -0.85 -4.50 -10.48
N ARG A 190 -0.11 -5.00 -9.48
CA ARG A 190 -0.47 -6.18 -8.69
C ARG A 190 -0.68 -5.88 -7.20
N ARG A 191 -0.35 -4.67 -6.74
CA ARG A 191 -0.56 -4.23 -5.35
C ARG A 191 -1.25 -2.88 -5.32
N PHE A 192 -2.22 -2.74 -4.43
CA PHE A 192 -3.04 -1.54 -4.31
C PHE A 192 -3.18 -1.17 -2.85
N THR A 193 -2.94 0.09 -2.51
CA THR A 193 -3.34 0.60 -1.21
C THR A 193 -4.51 1.55 -1.38
N ILE A 194 -5.64 1.23 -0.73
CA ILE A 194 -6.95 1.86 -0.97
C ILE A 194 -7.60 2.30 0.34
N SER A 195 -8.27 3.43 0.28
CA SER A 195 -8.99 3.99 1.43
C SER A 195 -10.26 3.20 1.77
N PRO A 196 -10.81 3.35 2.99
CA PRO A 196 -12.05 2.67 3.40
C PRO A 196 -13.23 2.92 2.45
N GLU A 197 -13.31 4.12 1.86
CA GLU A 197 -14.36 4.47 0.90
C GLU A 197 -14.24 3.65 -0.39
N VAL A 198 -13.03 3.52 -0.92
CA VAL A 198 -12.77 2.70 -2.12
C VAL A 198 -12.95 1.21 -1.83
N ILE A 199 -12.62 0.77 -0.60
CA ILE A 199 -12.93 -0.60 -0.17
C ILE A 199 -14.44 -0.84 -0.20
N ALA A 200 -15.23 0.05 0.39
CA ALA A 200 -16.68 -0.08 0.40
C ALA A 200 -17.25 -0.13 -1.03
N GLU A 201 -16.75 0.73 -1.93
CA GLU A 201 -17.17 0.76 -3.34
C GLU A 201 -16.91 -0.58 -4.06
N LEU A 202 -15.82 -1.30 -3.75
CA LEU A 202 -15.52 -2.61 -4.34
C LEU A 202 -16.52 -3.71 -3.95
N PHE A 203 -17.21 -3.54 -2.82
CA PHE A 203 -18.20 -4.50 -2.32
C PHE A 203 -19.65 -4.05 -2.53
N THR A 204 -19.88 -2.86 -3.10
CA THR A 204 -21.23 -2.31 -3.30
C THR A 204 -21.63 -2.45 -4.75
N ASP A 205 -22.66 -3.27 -5.00
CA ASP A 205 -23.31 -3.44 -6.30
C ASP A 205 -24.78 -3.79 -6.10
N ASP A 206 -25.69 -2.99 -6.67
CA ASP A 206 -27.12 -3.14 -6.47
C ASP A 206 -27.65 -4.46 -7.08
N LEU A 207 -27.06 -4.92 -8.18
CA LEU A 207 -27.44 -6.19 -8.79
C LEU A 207 -27.01 -7.38 -7.90
N ALA A 208 -25.82 -7.29 -7.32
CA ALA A 208 -25.34 -8.31 -6.38
C ALA A 208 -26.22 -8.34 -5.12
N ALA A 209 -26.57 -7.18 -4.56
CA ALA A 209 -27.46 -7.08 -3.40
C ALA A 209 -28.84 -7.69 -3.69
N GLY A 210 -29.46 -7.35 -4.83
CA GLY A 210 -30.73 -7.92 -5.23
C GLY A 210 -30.68 -9.43 -5.49
N ALA A 211 -29.58 -9.94 -6.01
CA ALA A 211 -29.40 -11.37 -6.22
C ALA A 211 -29.29 -12.13 -4.88
N VAL A 212 -28.54 -11.58 -3.90
CA VAL A 212 -28.42 -12.16 -2.56
C VAL A 212 -29.79 -12.21 -1.87
N GLU A 213 -30.56 -11.12 -1.90
CA GLU A 213 -31.90 -11.08 -1.34
C GLU A 213 -32.83 -12.16 -1.95
N ALA A 214 -32.80 -12.32 -3.28
CA ALA A 214 -33.56 -13.35 -3.96
C ALA A 214 -33.11 -14.77 -3.57
N PHE A 215 -31.81 -15.01 -3.43
CA PHE A 215 -31.28 -16.32 -3.00
C PHE A 215 -31.71 -16.69 -1.58
N GLU A 216 -31.66 -15.72 -0.64
CA GLU A 216 -32.14 -15.94 0.72
C GLU A 216 -33.64 -16.25 0.76
N ALA A 217 -34.45 -15.54 -0.03
CA ALA A 217 -35.89 -15.84 -0.15
C ALA A 217 -36.15 -17.26 -0.70
N HIS A 218 -35.44 -17.66 -1.75
CA HIS A 218 -35.57 -19.00 -2.34
C HIS A 218 -35.12 -20.11 -1.38
N MET A 219 -34.07 -19.83 -0.55
CA MET A 219 -33.65 -20.83 0.43
C MET A 219 -34.68 -21.09 1.53
N ALA A 220 -35.51 -20.10 1.88
CA ALA A 220 -36.60 -20.29 2.81
C ALA A 220 -37.66 -21.29 2.30
N ASP A 221 -37.80 -21.43 0.98
CA ASP A 221 -38.70 -22.41 0.34
C ASP A 221 -38.11 -23.82 0.22
N VAL A 222 -36.79 -23.97 0.44
CA VAL A 222 -36.04 -25.23 0.29
C VAL A 222 -35.75 -25.90 1.63
N LEU A 223 -35.69 -25.13 2.74
CA LEU A 223 -35.42 -25.60 4.10
C LEU A 223 -36.70 -26.12 4.77
#